data_f61cf98a250e1606e70eeba725a18432
#
_entry.id   f61cf98a250e1606e70eeba725a18432
#
_cell.length_a   1.000
_cell.length_b   1.000
_cell.length_c   1.000
_cell.angle_alpha   90.00
_cell.angle_beta   90.00
_cell.angle_gamma   90.00
#
_symmetry.space_group_name_H-M   'P 1'
#
loop_
_entity.id
_entity.type
_entity.pdbx_description
1 polymer ?
#
loop_
_entity_poly.entity_id
_entity_poly.type
_entity_poly.pdbx_seq_one_letter_code
_entity_poly.pdbx_strand_id
1 'polypeptide(L)'
;PETVGSKLNIKEAYKVLNAAVDAGQTSLNFSDTPEAYVNADVTQDDPALQSALEACNNYTKASITYTFGSQTTTLNGDTIKDWLQFDEKGQLIWDDNSFQQHVADYVAQLAATYDTVGTEREFQTTSGRTVYVSSSVYGWKIDQAAQLSQEIQSGTQTTREPVYSQTANSYGVNDLGDTYIEVDLSEQHMYYYQNGSDIFESDFVSGNMSYADRQTHAGIFTLYYKKSPDVLRGTMKADGTYEYESEVQYWMPFDGGIGFHDASWRDEFGGDIYLTGGSHGCINLPPDNAAVLYDIIQYGVPIVCFY
;
A
#
# COMPACT_ATOMS: atom_id res chain seq x y z
N PRO A 1 24.83 -22.25 26.36
CA PRO A 1 25.71 -22.57 27.48
C PRO A 1 27.14 -22.67 26.99
N GLU A 2 28.04 -21.96 27.60
CA GLU A 2 29.47 -22.00 27.36
C GLU A 2 30.01 -23.40 27.61
N THR A 3 30.79 -23.93 26.68
CA THR A 3 31.47 -25.22 26.88
C THR A 3 32.95 -24.96 27.00
N VAL A 4 33.54 -25.43 28.09
CA VAL A 4 35.00 -25.35 28.29
C VAL A 4 35.70 -26.15 27.20
N GLY A 5 36.60 -25.48 26.45
CA GLY A 5 37.37 -26.12 25.38
C GLY A 5 38.28 -27.21 25.94
N SER A 6 38.45 -28.29 25.17
CA SER A 6 39.33 -29.42 25.53
C SER A 6 40.76 -29.29 24.97
N LYS A 7 41.10 -28.15 24.33
CA LYS A 7 42.42 -27.92 23.76
C LYS A 7 43.42 -27.51 24.81
N LEU A 8 44.44 -28.36 25.10
CA LEU A 8 45.49 -28.03 26.04
C LEU A 8 46.38 -26.89 25.51
N ASN A 9 46.68 -25.93 26.36
CA ASN A 9 47.83 -25.05 26.23
C ASN A 9 49.08 -25.79 26.70
N ILE A 10 49.85 -26.28 25.75
CA ILE A 10 51.00 -27.16 26.07
C ILE A 10 51.96 -26.50 27.05
N LYS A 11 52.22 -25.19 26.94
CA LYS A 11 53.14 -24.48 27.86
C LYS A 11 52.59 -24.42 29.28
N GLU A 12 51.32 -24.14 29.44
CA GLU A 12 50.69 -24.05 30.76
C GLU A 12 50.46 -25.46 31.34
N ALA A 13 50.08 -26.42 30.51
CA ALA A 13 49.96 -27.83 30.93
C ALA A 13 51.26 -28.40 31.42
N TYR A 14 52.42 -28.06 30.80
CA TYR A 14 53.74 -28.42 31.31
C TYR A 14 54.06 -27.78 32.67
N LYS A 15 53.69 -26.54 32.90
CA LYS A 15 53.88 -25.91 34.23
C LYS A 15 53.09 -26.61 35.31
N VAL A 16 51.82 -26.91 35.06
CA VAL A 16 50.94 -27.63 35.98
C VAL A 16 51.48 -29.01 36.28
N LEU A 17 51.96 -29.74 35.24
CA LEU A 17 52.54 -31.06 35.37
C LEU A 17 53.83 -31.03 36.22
N ASN A 18 54.73 -30.08 35.96
CA ASN A 18 55.97 -29.95 36.74
C ASN A 18 55.66 -29.60 38.22
N ALA A 19 54.74 -28.67 38.45
CA ALA A 19 54.33 -28.33 39.81
C ALA A 19 53.76 -29.56 40.57
N ALA A 20 52.98 -30.40 39.91
CA ALA A 20 52.46 -31.63 40.50
C ALA A 20 53.56 -32.65 40.80
N VAL A 21 54.56 -32.80 39.92
CA VAL A 21 55.73 -33.63 40.15
C VAL A 21 56.56 -33.13 41.31
N ASP A 22 56.86 -31.84 41.36
CA ASP A 22 57.64 -31.21 42.45
C ASP A 22 56.94 -31.35 43.83
N ALA A 23 55.61 -31.37 43.79
CA ALA A 23 54.77 -31.61 44.99
C ALA A 23 54.62 -33.06 45.37
N GLY A 24 55.27 -34.00 44.64
CA GLY A 24 55.19 -35.44 44.94
C GLY A 24 53.83 -36.06 44.60
N GLN A 25 53.01 -35.47 43.79
CA GLN A 25 51.74 -36.04 43.39
C GLN A 25 51.97 -37.26 42.46
N THR A 26 51.18 -38.30 42.66
CA THR A 26 51.28 -39.54 41.88
C THR A 26 50.27 -39.59 40.70
N SER A 27 49.35 -38.64 40.64
CA SER A 27 48.35 -38.49 39.55
C SER A 27 47.95 -37.04 39.42
N LEU A 28 47.66 -36.62 38.20
CA LEU A 28 47.16 -35.30 37.87
C LEU A 28 45.97 -35.46 36.93
N ASN A 29 44.83 -34.85 37.29
CA ASN A 29 43.66 -34.77 36.44
C ASN A 29 43.58 -33.38 35.83
N PHE A 30 43.81 -33.24 34.52
CA PHE A 30 43.75 -31.97 33.86
C PHE A 30 42.35 -31.33 33.84
N SER A 31 41.27 -32.10 34.09
CA SER A 31 39.95 -31.55 34.26
C SER A 31 39.81 -30.61 35.48
N ASP A 32 40.69 -30.76 36.45
CA ASP A 32 40.70 -29.98 37.67
C ASP A 32 41.64 -28.76 37.58
N THR A 33 42.24 -28.53 36.40
CA THR A 33 43.26 -27.48 36.14
C THR A 33 42.87 -26.69 34.89
N PRO A 34 41.86 -25.81 34.95
CA PRO A 34 41.36 -25.06 33.82
C PRO A 34 42.44 -24.17 33.15
N GLU A 35 43.46 -23.72 33.90
CA GLU A 35 44.60 -22.97 33.41
C GLU A 35 45.48 -23.73 32.42
N ALA A 36 45.39 -25.05 32.39
CA ALA A 36 46.12 -25.93 31.43
C ALA A 36 45.47 -25.92 30.05
N TYR A 37 44.32 -25.34 29.89
CA TYR A 37 43.62 -25.27 28.61
C TYR A 37 43.74 -23.90 27.91
N VAL A 38 43.51 -23.90 26.63
CA VAL A 38 43.40 -22.64 25.83
C VAL A 38 42.05 -22.00 26.19
N ASN A 39 42.11 -20.78 26.68
CA ASN A 39 40.89 -19.99 26.93
C ASN A 39 40.18 -19.72 25.62
N ALA A 40 38.86 -19.64 25.65
CA ALA A 40 38.08 -19.17 24.52
C ALA A 40 38.42 -17.67 24.22
N ASP A 41 38.56 -17.33 22.95
CA ASP A 41 38.81 -15.93 22.54
C ASP A 41 37.59 -15.06 22.86
N VAL A 42 36.38 -15.64 22.92
CA VAL A 42 35.13 -14.99 23.26
C VAL A 42 34.41 -15.82 24.30
N THR A 43 34.06 -15.20 25.41
CA THR A 43 33.30 -15.82 26.52
C THR A 43 31.91 -15.25 26.63
N GLN A 44 31.00 -15.90 27.39
CA GLN A 44 29.64 -15.39 27.58
C GLN A 44 29.61 -13.99 28.21
N ASP A 45 30.67 -13.60 28.93
CA ASP A 45 30.78 -12.30 29.60
C ASP A 45 31.49 -11.24 28.71
N ASP A 46 31.79 -11.56 27.45
CA ASP A 46 32.39 -10.62 26.51
C ASP A 46 31.45 -9.43 26.30
N PRO A 47 31.91 -8.18 26.53
CA PRO A 47 31.07 -7.01 26.46
C PRO A 47 30.49 -6.76 25.05
N ALA A 48 31.24 -7.13 24.00
CA ALA A 48 30.76 -6.98 22.62
C ALA A 48 29.63 -8.00 22.32
N LEU A 49 29.79 -9.24 22.80
CA LEU A 49 28.75 -10.26 22.67
C LEU A 49 27.47 -9.88 23.45
N GLN A 50 27.63 -9.34 24.67
CA GLN A 50 26.48 -8.87 25.46
C GLN A 50 25.76 -7.69 24.78
N SER A 51 26.50 -6.75 24.23
CA SER A 51 25.93 -5.62 23.47
C SER A 51 25.20 -6.09 22.20
N ALA A 52 25.77 -7.05 21.49
CA ALA A 52 25.12 -7.65 20.32
C ALA A 52 23.83 -8.38 20.71
N LEU A 53 23.85 -9.13 21.81
CA LEU A 53 22.65 -9.83 22.33
C LEU A 53 21.55 -8.84 22.73
N GLU A 54 21.91 -7.75 23.41
CA GLU A 54 20.95 -6.70 23.78
C GLU A 54 20.32 -6.04 22.53
N ALA A 55 21.12 -5.70 21.53
CA ALA A 55 20.64 -5.15 20.27
C ALA A 55 19.70 -6.13 19.56
N CYS A 56 20.08 -7.41 19.44
CA CYS A 56 19.22 -8.44 18.84
C CYS A 56 17.90 -8.61 19.59
N ASN A 57 17.93 -8.61 20.92
CA ASN A 57 16.72 -8.70 21.73
C ASN A 57 15.81 -7.49 21.54
N ASN A 58 16.36 -6.30 21.35
CA ASN A 58 15.56 -5.11 21.06
C ASN A 58 14.87 -5.22 19.71
N TYR A 59 15.57 -5.61 18.65
CA TYR A 59 14.98 -5.77 17.31
C TYR A 59 13.93 -6.88 17.29
N THR A 60 14.25 -8.05 17.82
CA THR A 60 13.33 -9.21 17.84
C THR A 60 12.16 -9.06 18.80
N LYS A 61 12.21 -8.07 19.70
CA LYS A 61 11.09 -7.70 20.57
C LYS A 61 9.99 -6.95 19.82
N ALA A 62 10.31 -6.34 18.66
CA ALA A 62 9.33 -5.64 17.84
C ALA A 62 8.22 -6.59 17.39
N SER A 63 6.99 -6.09 17.46
CA SER A 63 5.79 -6.80 17.02
C SER A 63 4.81 -5.80 16.45
N ILE A 64 4.75 -5.71 15.13
CA ILE A 64 3.87 -4.75 14.43
C ILE A 64 2.78 -5.56 13.73
N THR A 65 1.55 -5.46 14.24
CA THR A 65 0.37 -6.07 13.61
C THR A 65 -0.33 -5.04 12.74
N TYR A 66 -0.29 -5.28 11.44
CA TYR A 66 -1.03 -4.49 10.47
C TYR A 66 -2.46 -4.99 10.34
N THR A 67 -3.40 -4.07 10.29
CA THR A 67 -4.83 -4.36 10.09
C THR A 67 -5.28 -3.87 8.71
N PHE A 68 -6.04 -4.71 8.00
CA PHE A 68 -6.62 -4.47 6.69
C PHE A 68 -8.10 -4.85 6.76
N GLY A 69 -8.91 -3.96 7.35
CA GLY A 69 -10.28 -4.29 7.71
C GLY A 69 -10.35 -5.43 8.73
N SER A 70 -10.89 -6.59 8.32
CA SER A 70 -10.97 -7.79 9.18
C SER A 70 -9.74 -8.69 9.11
N GLN A 71 -8.81 -8.44 8.18
CA GLN A 71 -7.59 -9.22 8.02
C GLN A 71 -6.43 -8.58 8.79
N THR A 72 -5.47 -9.41 9.21
CA THR A 72 -4.27 -8.93 9.91
C THR A 72 -3.03 -9.66 9.43
N THR A 73 -1.90 -8.98 9.45
CA THR A 73 -0.57 -9.55 9.23
C THR A 73 0.39 -8.98 10.25
N THR A 74 1.20 -9.86 10.89
CA THR A 74 2.12 -9.43 11.95
C THR A 74 3.57 -9.64 11.52
N LEU A 75 4.36 -8.57 11.55
CA LEU A 75 5.81 -8.63 11.57
C LEU A 75 6.27 -8.81 13.03
N ASN A 76 7.01 -9.87 13.30
CA ASN A 76 7.51 -10.16 14.65
C ASN A 76 8.97 -10.59 14.65
N GLY A 77 9.51 -10.88 15.82
CA GLY A 77 10.89 -11.29 16.01
C GLY A 77 11.29 -12.55 15.24
N ASP A 78 10.35 -13.44 14.91
CA ASP A 78 10.66 -14.64 14.11
C ASP A 78 11.04 -14.31 12.66
N THR A 79 10.49 -13.26 12.10
CA THR A 79 10.88 -12.73 10.79
C THR A 79 12.14 -11.86 10.92
N ILE A 80 12.18 -10.98 11.92
CA ILE A 80 13.25 -9.99 12.07
C ILE A 80 14.60 -10.65 12.36
N LYS A 81 14.64 -11.75 13.14
CA LYS A 81 15.88 -12.46 13.44
C LYS A 81 16.65 -12.91 12.20
N ASP A 82 15.94 -13.25 11.13
CA ASP A 82 16.52 -13.71 9.87
C ASP A 82 17.15 -12.57 9.04
N TRP A 83 16.91 -11.32 9.42
CA TRP A 83 17.51 -10.11 8.84
C TRP A 83 18.81 -9.72 9.52
N LEU A 84 19.10 -10.28 10.71
CA LEU A 84 20.27 -9.95 11.50
C LEU A 84 21.46 -10.81 11.04
N GLN A 85 22.60 -10.17 10.83
CA GLN A 85 23.83 -10.82 10.39
C GLN A 85 24.87 -10.84 11.50
N PHE A 86 25.64 -11.92 11.60
CA PHE A 86 26.67 -12.09 12.61
C PHE A 86 27.98 -12.49 11.96
N ASP A 87 29.09 -12.04 12.51
CA ASP A 87 30.42 -12.47 12.15
C ASP A 87 30.76 -13.87 12.74
N GLU A 88 31.95 -14.38 12.40
CA GLU A 88 32.45 -15.68 12.90
C GLU A 88 32.62 -15.73 14.43
N LYS A 89 32.66 -14.58 15.10
CA LYS A 89 32.74 -14.44 16.56
C LYS A 89 31.39 -14.24 17.22
N GLY A 90 30.29 -14.24 16.44
CA GLY A 90 28.94 -14.01 16.93
C GLY A 90 28.62 -12.54 17.24
N GLN A 91 29.44 -11.59 16.74
CA GLN A 91 29.14 -10.16 16.87
C GLN A 91 28.16 -9.74 15.78
N LEU A 92 27.17 -8.93 16.14
CA LEU A 92 26.20 -8.38 15.18
C LEU A 92 26.92 -7.48 14.16
N ILE A 93 26.81 -7.85 12.90
CA ILE A 93 27.24 -7.00 11.78
C ILE A 93 26.04 -6.12 11.45
N TRP A 94 26.16 -4.83 11.74
CA TRP A 94 25.13 -3.88 11.34
C TRP A 94 25.46 -3.29 9.96
N ASP A 95 24.66 -3.65 8.97
CA ASP A 95 24.63 -3.03 7.65
C ASP A 95 23.27 -2.37 7.42
N ASP A 96 23.27 -1.04 7.49
CA ASP A 96 22.05 -0.24 7.35
C ASP A 96 21.36 -0.46 5.99
N ASN A 97 22.13 -0.59 4.91
CA ASN A 97 21.59 -0.82 3.58
C ASN A 97 20.89 -2.21 3.49
N SER A 98 21.52 -3.24 4.02
CA SER A 98 20.94 -4.60 4.05
C SER A 98 19.64 -4.61 4.88
N PHE A 99 19.65 -3.97 6.03
CA PHE A 99 18.45 -3.87 6.88
C PHE A 99 17.31 -3.11 6.19
N GLN A 100 17.60 -1.95 5.58
CA GLN A 100 16.60 -1.18 4.83
C GLN A 100 16.05 -1.98 3.64
N GLN A 101 16.88 -2.81 3.00
CA GLN A 101 16.39 -3.67 1.92
C GLN A 101 15.41 -4.73 2.43
N HIS A 102 15.67 -5.39 3.56
CA HIS A 102 14.73 -6.33 4.16
C HIS A 102 13.41 -5.68 4.54
N VAL A 103 13.46 -4.45 5.09
CA VAL A 103 12.27 -3.65 5.38
C VAL A 103 11.48 -3.36 4.10
N ALA A 104 12.16 -2.92 3.05
CA ALA A 104 11.53 -2.61 1.77
C ALA A 104 10.89 -3.86 1.13
N ASP A 105 11.59 -5.00 1.16
CA ASP A 105 11.09 -6.29 0.66
C ASP A 105 9.84 -6.75 1.43
N TYR A 106 9.83 -6.59 2.74
CA TYR A 106 8.67 -6.91 3.57
C TYR A 106 7.47 -6.02 3.24
N VAL A 107 7.70 -4.69 3.12
CA VAL A 107 6.63 -3.75 2.73
C VAL A 107 6.11 -4.05 1.32
N ALA A 108 7.01 -4.43 0.39
CA ALA A 108 6.61 -4.86 -0.95
C ALA A 108 5.74 -6.13 -0.94
N GLN A 109 6.01 -7.08 -0.04
CA GLN A 109 5.16 -8.27 0.15
C GLN A 109 3.77 -7.91 0.71
N LEU A 110 3.71 -6.98 1.68
CA LEU A 110 2.43 -6.44 2.16
C LEU A 110 1.66 -5.78 1.02
N ALA A 111 2.32 -4.90 0.26
CA ALA A 111 1.72 -4.23 -0.88
C ALA A 111 1.23 -5.22 -1.94
N ALA A 112 2.01 -6.23 -2.30
CA ALA A 112 1.60 -7.27 -3.25
C ALA A 112 0.37 -8.07 -2.79
N THR A 113 0.13 -8.12 -1.48
CA THR A 113 -0.99 -8.87 -0.89
C THR A 113 -2.24 -8.01 -0.70
N TYR A 114 -2.08 -6.74 -0.35
CA TYR A 114 -3.17 -5.89 0.15
C TYR A 114 -3.44 -4.64 -0.69
N ASP A 115 -2.53 -4.25 -1.60
CA ASP A 115 -2.80 -3.15 -2.52
C ASP A 115 -3.85 -3.55 -3.54
N THR A 116 -4.78 -2.63 -3.81
CA THR A 116 -5.84 -2.82 -4.80
C THR A 116 -5.72 -1.87 -6.00
N VAL A 117 -4.83 -0.88 -5.93
CA VAL A 117 -4.52 -0.02 -7.08
C VAL A 117 -3.98 -0.86 -8.24
N GLY A 118 -4.57 -0.71 -9.43
CA GLY A 118 -4.20 -1.45 -10.63
C GLY A 118 -4.78 -2.87 -10.73
N THR A 119 -5.46 -3.35 -9.69
CA THR A 119 -6.12 -4.66 -9.75
C THR A 119 -7.47 -4.58 -10.45
N GLU A 120 -7.88 -5.67 -11.08
CA GLU A 120 -9.21 -5.81 -11.67
C GLU A 120 -10.22 -6.20 -10.58
N ARG A 121 -11.40 -5.60 -10.62
CA ARG A 121 -12.49 -5.83 -9.68
C ARG A 121 -13.71 -6.36 -10.43
N GLU A 122 -14.31 -7.41 -9.91
CA GLU A 122 -15.63 -7.85 -10.32
C GLU A 122 -16.67 -6.87 -9.78
N PHE A 123 -17.48 -6.30 -10.64
CA PHE A 123 -18.53 -5.36 -10.28
C PHE A 123 -19.89 -5.84 -10.82
N GLN A 124 -20.86 -5.95 -9.91
CA GLN A 124 -22.24 -6.29 -10.25
C GLN A 124 -23.00 -5.00 -10.52
N THR A 125 -23.44 -4.82 -11.75
CA THR A 125 -24.15 -3.62 -12.18
C THR A 125 -25.60 -3.63 -11.73
N THR A 126 -26.22 -2.46 -11.65
CA THR A 126 -27.64 -2.28 -11.35
C THR A 126 -28.52 -2.99 -12.37
N SER A 127 -28.12 -3.05 -13.64
CA SER A 127 -28.80 -3.78 -14.73
C SER A 127 -28.65 -5.31 -14.63
N GLY A 128 -27.88 -5.83 -13.64
CA GLY A 128 -27.68 -7.27 -13.40
C GLY A 128 -26.55 -7.90 -14.23
N ARG A 129 -25.73 -7.10 -14.91
CA ARG A 129 -24.52 -7.58 -15.60
C ARG A 129 -23.36 -7.69 -14.61
N THR A 130 -22.44 -8.61 -14.87
CA THR A 130 -21.12 -8.63 -14.22
C THR A 130 -20.12 -7.98 -15.16
N VAL A 131 -19.43 -6.95 -14.70
CA VAL A 131 -18.35 -6.29 -15.43
C VAL A 131 -17.06 -6.32 -14.63
N TYR A 132 -15.93 -6.14 -15.31
CA TYR A 132 -14.61 -6.12 -14.69
C TYR A 132 -13.99 -4.74 -14.90
N VAL A 133 -13.65 -4.07 -13.81
CA VAL A 133 -13.11 -2.70 -13.83
C VAL A 133 -11.79 -2.63 -13.07
N SER A 134 -10.84 -1.89 -13.62
CA SER A 134 -9.57 -1.62 -12.98
C SER A 134 -9.31 -0.11 -12.90
N SER A 135 -8.42 0.30 -12.00
CA SER A 135 -8.02 1.70 -11.87
C SER A 135 -6.58 1.83 -11.42
N SER A 136 -5.84 2.72 -12.06
CA SER A 136 -4.51 3.15 -11.63
C SER A 136 -4.56 4.33 -10.64
N VAL A 137 -5.74 4.93 -10.46
CA VAL A 137 -5.95 6.16 -9.66
C VAL A 137 -6.92 5.97 -8.49
N TYR A 138 -7.45 4.75 -8.29
CA TYR A 138 -8.30 4.38 -7.17
C TYR A 138 -7.88 3.03 -6.57
N GLY A 139 -7.94 2.92 -5.25
CA GLY A 139 -7.62 1.69 -4.50
C GLY A 139 -6.70 1.95 -3.31
N TRP A 140 -6.43 0.91 -2.53
CA TRP A 140 -5.45 0.92 -1.46
C TRP A 140 -4.03 0.84 -2.02
N LYS A 141 -3.12 1.66 -1.50
CA LYS A 141 -1.69 1.62 -1.82
C LYS A 141 -0.84 1.96 -0.60
N ILE A 142 -0.03 1.01 -0.16
CA ILE A 142 0.83 1.13 1.03
C ILE A 142 2.07 1.99 0.74
N ASP A 143 2.48 2.81 1.71
CA ASP A 143 3.72 3.62 1.69
C ASP A 143 4.33 3.75 3.10
N GLN A 144 5.42 2.99 3.41
CA GLN A 144 5.84 2.91 4.83
C GLN A 144 7.31 2.60 5.17
N ALA A 145 8.21 2.42 4.23
CA ALA A 145 9.52 1.84 4.54
C ALA A 145 10.27 2.54 5.71
N ALA A 146 10.32 3.86 5.73
CA ALA A 146 11.09 4.61 6.74
C ALA A 146 10.56 4.45 8.17
N GLN A 147 9.24 4.51 8.37
CA GLN A 147 8.62 4.40 9.69
C GLN A 147 8.81 3.01 10.28
N LEU A 148 8.65 1.96 9.48
CA LEU A 148 8.80 0.57 9.91
C LEU A 148 10.22 0.29 10.44
N SER A 149 11.25 0.83 9.81
CA SER A 149 12.64 0.69 10.27
C SER A 149 12.84 1.22 11.69
N GLN A 150 12.30 2.39 12.01
CA GLN A 150 12.40 2.98 13.36
C GLN A 150 11.63 2.15 14.41
N GLU A 151 10.46 1.66 14.07
CA GLU A 151 9.65 0.81 14.96
C GLU A 151 10.36 -0.49 15.31
N ILE A 152 11.02 -1.13 14.33
CA ILE A 152 11.81 -2.35 14.59
C ILE A 152 13.01 -2.04 15.47
N GLN A 153 13.79 -1.00 15.16
CA GLN A 153 14.97 -0.61 15.92
C GLN A 153 14.67 -0.27 17.39
N SER A 154 13.49 0.30 17.65
CA SER A 154 13.02 0.64 19.00
C SER A 154 12.33 -0.50 19.73
N GLY A 155 12.16 -1.66 19.11
CA GLY A 155 11.45 -2.80 19.69
C GLY A 155 9.96 -2.52 19.93
N THR A 156 9.33 -1.70 19.08
CA THR A 156 7.93 -1.28 19.22
C THR A 156 6.98 -2.46 19.11
N GLN A 157 5.96 -2.48 19.99
CA GLN A 157 4.84 -3.41 19.93
C GLN A 157 3.57 -2.60 19.68
N THR A 158 2.92 -2.81 18.54
CA THR A 158 1.75 -2.03 18.14
C THR A 158 0.82 -2.80 17.21
N THR A 159 -0.44 -2.38 17.19
CA THR A 159 -1.43 -2.78 16.17
C THR A 159 -1.96 -1.53 15.51
N ARG A 160 -1.89 -1.46 14.20
CA ARG A 160 -2.28 -0.28 13.41
C ARG A 160 -2.56 -0.61 11.96
N GLU A 161 -3.22 0.28 11.25
CA GLU A 161 -3.24 0.26 9.80
C GLU A 161 -1.86 0.62 9.23
N PRO A 162 -1.51 0.15 8.02
CA PRO A 162 -0.38 0.70 7.27
C PRO A 162 -0.56 2.20 7.02
N VAL A 163 0.52 2.91 6.76
CA VAL A 163 0.41 4.23 6.13
C VAL A 163 0.15 4.00 4.64
N TYR A 164 -0.85 4.65 4.11
CA TYR A 164 -1.21 4.56 2.71
C TYR A 164 -0.81 5.82 1.96
N SER A 165 -0.24 5.65 0.77
CA SER A 165 -0.08 6.75 -0.20
C SER A 165 -1.38 7.03 -0.94
N GLN A 166 -2.30 6.04 -0.97
CA GLN A 166 -3.64 6.16 -1.52
C GLN A 166 -4.59 5.25 -0.76
N THR A 167 -5.83 5.70 -0.58
CA THR A 167 -6.88 4.96 0.15
C THR A 167 -8.07 4.67 -0.75
N ALA A 168 -8.85 3.66 -0.37
CA ALA A 168 -10.16 3.34 -0.92
C ALA A 168 -11.25 3.45 0.16
N ASN A 169 -12.50 3.29 -0.21
CA ASN A 169 -13.64 3.48 0.71
C ASN A 169 -13.90 2.26 1.60
N SER A 170 -13.44 1.07 1.19
CA SER A 170 -13.75 -0.17 1.89
C SER A 170 -12.60 -1.17 1.79
N TYR A 171 -12.50 -2.08 2.76
CA TYR A 171 -11.69 -3.30 2.67
C TYR A 171 -12.51 -4.50 2.16
N GLY A 172 -13.72 -4.26 1.62
CA GLY A 172 -14.58 -5.30 1.05
C GLY A 172 -14.06 -5.86 -0.28
N VAL A 173 -14.86 -6.73 -0.88
CA VAL A 173 -14.50 -7.52 -2.08
C VAL A 173 -14.04 -6.65 -3.25
N ASN A 174 -14.63 -5.45 -3.41
CA ASN A 174 -14.32 -4.54 -4.52
C ASN A 174 -13.76 -3.19 -4.08
N ASP A 175 -13.42 -3.00 -2.80
CA ASP A 175 -12.93 -1.76 -2.17
C ASP A 175 -13.77 -0.47 -2.38
N LEU A 176 -14.92 -0.57 -3.09
CA LEU A 176 -15.83 0.56 -3.36
C LEU A 176 -16.74 0.87 -2.17
N GLY A 177 -17.12 -0.16 -1.40
CA GLY A 177 -18.12 -0.04 -0.35
C GLY A 177 -19.55 0.03 -0.91
N ASP A 178 -20.44 0.65 -0.15
CA ASP A 178 -21.86 0.79 -0.43
C ASP A 178 -22.29 2.22 -0.84
N THR A 179 -21.28 3.09 -1.06
CA THR A 179 -21.48 4.48 -1.50
C THR A 179 -20.59 4.73 -2.70
N TYR A 180 -21.19 4.77 -3.89
CA TYR A 180 -20.49 4.93 -5.16
C TYR A 180 -21.44 5.47 -6.25
N ILE A 181 -20.89 5.96 -7.35
CA ILE A 181 -21.62 6.31 -8.56
C ILE A 181 -21.31 5.25 -9.62
N GLU A 182 -22.35 4.63 -10.14
CA GLU A 182 -22.31 3.71 -11.28
C GLU A 182 -22.61 4.50 -12.56
N VAL A 183 -21.72 4.40 -13.57
CA VAL A 183 -21.87 5.08 -14.86
C VAL A 183 -21.80 4.03 -15.97
N ASP A 184 -22.96 3.56 -16.41
CA ASP A 184 -23.08 2.60 -17.50
C ASP A 184 -22.99 3.33 -18.84
N LEU A 185 -21.80 3.27 -19.45
CA LEU A 185 -21.51 3.95 -20.71
C LEU A 185 -22.21 3.28 -21.93
N SER A 186 -22.61 2.01 -21.78
CA SER A 186 -23.37 1.32 -22.83
C SER A 186 -24.85 1.67 -22.78
N GLU A 187 -25.43 1.73 -21.58
CA GLU A 187 -26.83 2.07 -21.37
C GLU A 187 -27.06 3.60 -21.35
N GLN A 188 -25.99 4.39 -21.23
CA GLN A 188 -26.04 5.85 -21.09
C GLN A 188 -26.90 6.29 -19.91
N HIS A 189 -26.81 5.54 -18.82
CA HIS A 189 -27.56 5.76 -17.59
C HIS A 189 -26.63 5.65 -16.38
N MET A 190 -26.85 6.46 -15.34
CA MET A 190 -26.06 6.45 -14.10
C MET A 190 -26.95 6.31 -12.88
N TYR A 191 -26.38 5.71 -11.84
CA TYR A 191 -26.98 5.57 -10.51
C TYR A 191 -26.01 6.11 -9.46
N TYR A 192 -26.54 6.75 -8.42
CA TYR A 192 -25.76 7.13 -7.25
C TYR A 192 -26.28 6.41 -6.01
N TYR A 193 -25.47 5.49 -5.52
CA TYR A 193 -25.75 4.77 -4.29
C TYR A 193 -25.10 5.47 -3.09
N GLN A 194 -25.86 5.62 -2.01
CA GLN A 194 -25.35 6.09 -0.72
C GLN A 194 -25.83 5.13 0.37
N ASN A 195 -24.87 4.52 1.10
CA ASN A 195 -25.17 3.50 2.13
C ASN A 195 -26.07 2.36 1.59
N GLY A 196 -25.77 1.89 0.39
CA GLY A 196 -26.49 0.80 -0.27
C GLY A 196 -27.88 1.17 -0.82
N SER A 197 -28.29 2.43 -0.72
CA SER A 197 -29.56 2.91 -1.28
C SER A 197 -29.30 3.74 -2.52
N ASP A 198 -30.04 3.49 -3.59
CA ASP A 198 -30.10 4.36 -4.75
C ASP A 198 -30.81 5.68 -4.35
N ILE A 199 -30.08 6.80 -4.48
CA ILE A 199 -30.57 8.13 -4.09
C ILE A 199 -30.72 9.07 -5.28
N PHE A 200 -30.18 8.70 -6.44
CA PHE A 200 -30.24 9.51 -7.66
C PHE A 200 -29.93 8.65 -8.87
N GLU A 201 -30.68 8.84 -9.94
CA GLU A 201 -30.45 8.28 -11.26
C GLU A 201 -30.61 9.34 -12.35
N SER A 202 -29.96 9.16 -13.49
CA SER A 202 -30.07 10.06 -14.64
C SER A 202 -29.63 9.40 -15.93
N ASP A 203 -30.36 9.64 -17.00
CA ASP A 203 -29.80 9.50 -18.35
C ASP A 203 -28.75 10.57 -18.60
N PHE A 204 -27.76 10.23 -19.45
CA PHE A 204 -26.70 11.14 -19.83
C PHE A 204 -26.27 10.96 -21.30
N VAL A 205 -25.38 11.82 -21.78
CA VAL A 205 -24.64 11.60 -23.04
C VAL A 205 -23.14 11.66 -22.73
N SER A 206 -22.46 10.54 -22.95
CA SER A 206 -21.01 10.42 -22.77
C SER A 206 -20.21 10.88 -23.99
N GLY A 207 -18.91 10.62 -23.96
CA GLY A 207 -17.98 10.92 -25.05
C GLY A 207 -18.34 10.22 -26.36
N ASN A 208 -18.02 10.88 -27.48
CA ASN A 208 -18.35 10.42 -28.82
C ASN A 208 -17.50 9.22 -29.24
N MET A 209 -18.14 8.08 -29.46
CA MET A 209 -17.47 6.82 -29.83
C MET A 209 -16.84 6.82 -31.21
N SER A 210 -17.25 7.74 -32.10
CA SER A 210 -16.65 7.87 -33.43
C SER A 210 -15.21 8.41 -33.42
N TYR A 211 -14.76 8.95 -32.28
CA TYR A 211 -13.43 9.55 -32.10
C TYR A 211 -12.76 8.96 -30.88
N ALA A 212 -11.63 8.28 -31.06
CA ALA A 212 -10.92 7.60 -29.98
C ALA A 212 -10.44 8.54 -28.86
N ASP A 213 -10.15 9.80 -29.18
CA ASP A 213 -9.70 10.86 -28.26
C ASP A 213 -10.86 11.60 -27.55
N ARG A 214 -12.10 11.19 -27.82
CA ARG A 214 -13.30 11.77 -27.23
C ARG A 214 -14.14 10.78 -26.44
N GLN A 215 -13.69 9.55 -26.31
CA GLN A 215 -14.40 8.53 -25.54
C GLN A 215 -14.28 8.81 -24.04
N THR A 216 -15.34 8.56 -23.30
CA THR A 216 -15.27 8.52 -21.83
C THR A 216 -14.51 7.26 -21.43
N HIS A 217 -13.54 7.38 -20.52
CA HIS A 217 -12.72 6.25 -20.11
C HIS A 217 -13.49 5.34 -19.15
N ALA A 218 -13.36 4.04 -19.35
CA ALA A 218 -13.76 3.06 -18.35
C ALA A 218 -12.72 3.00 -17.23
N GLY A 219 -13.17 2.77 -15.99
CA GLY A 219 -12.30 2.72 -14.82
C GLY A 219 -13.02 3.16 -13.56
N ILE A 220 -12.25 3.33 -12.48
CA ILE A 220 -12.75 3.86 -11.23
C ILE A 220 -12.00 5.15 -10.92
N PHE A 221 -12.75 6.19 -10.68
CA PHE A 221 -12.27 7.55 -10.45
C PHE A 221 -12.86 8.09 -9.16
N THR A 222 -12.47 9.32 -8.78
CA THR A 222 -13.09 10.08 -7.69
C THR A 222 -13.26 11.54 -8.09
N LEU A 223 -14.26 12.19 -7.51
CA LEU A 223 -14.50 13.61 -7.72
C LEU A 223 -13.31 14.44 -7.25
N TYR A 224 -12.74 15.27 -8.15
CA TYR A 224 -11.62 16.15 -7.81
C TYR A 224 -12.05 17.40 -7.05
N TYR A 225 -13.05 18.10 -7.57
CA TYR A 225 -13.65 19.31 -6.99
C TYR A 225 -15.02 19.57 -7.62
N LYS A 226 -15.72 20.59 -7.09
CA LYS A 226 -16.96 21.11 -7.66
C LYS A 226 -16.79 22.60 -7.94
N LYS A 227 -17.31 23.08 -9.09
CA LYS A 227 -17.30 24.49 -9.46
C LYS A 227 -18.61 24.90 -10.12
N SER A 228 -19.12 26.08 -9.76
CA SER A 228 -20.35 26.64 -10.32
C SER A 228 -20.27 28.17 -10.31
N PRO A 229 -20.48 28.87 -11.45
CA PRO A 229 -20.39 28.35 -12.82
C PRO A 229 -18.95 28.15 -13.28
N ASP A 230 -18.76 27.49 -14.43
CA ASP A 230 -17.46 27.38 -15.09
C ASP A 230 -17.56 27.49 -16.63
N VAL A 231 -16.41 27.67 -17.29
CA VAL A 231 -16.28 27.64 -18.74
C VAL A 231 -15.32 26.53 -19.14
N LEU A 232 -15.84 25.46 -19.73
CA LEU A 232 -15.07 24.35 -20.22
C LEU A 232 -14.45 24.70 -21.57
N ARG A 233 -13.13 24.44 -21.69
CA ARG A 233 -12.35 24.76 -22.88
C ARG A 233 -11.69 23.54 -23.45
N GLY A 234 -11.80 23.36 -24.74
CA GLY A 234 -11.05 22.37 -25.51
C GLY A 234 -9.57 22.73 -25.65
N THR A 235 -8.86 21.99 -26.48
CA THR A 235 -7.45 22.25 -26.79
C THR A 235 -7.24 23.61 -27.37
N MET A 236 -6.22 24.33 -26.90
CA MET A 236 -5.84 25.63 -27.48
C MET A 236 -5.21 25.40 -28.86
N LYS A 237 -5.73 26.07 -29.91
CA LYS A 237 -5.20 26.05 -31.27
C LYS A 237 -3.99 26.97 -31.42
N ALA A 238 -3.25 26.79 -32.51
CA ALA A 238 -2.06 27.59 -32.80
C ALA A 238 -2.34 29.11 -32.97
N ASP A 239 -3.59 29.49 -33.29
CA ASP A 239 -4.03 30.89 -33.40
C ASP A 239 -4.43 31.51 -32.04
N GLY A 240 -4.32 30.77 -30.94
CA GLY A 240 -4.67 31.21 -29.59
C GLY A 240 -6.14 31.07 -29.23
N THR A 241 -6.99 30.56 -30.15
CA THR A 241 -8.38 30.23 -29.85
C THR A 241 -8.50 28.81 -29.30
N TYR A 242 -9.61 28.50 -28.61
CA TYR A 242 -9.92 27.14 -28.17
C TYR A 242 -10.70 26.36 -29.24
N GLU A 243 -10.60 25.03 -29.22
CA GLU A 243 -11.39 24.16 -30.09
C GLU A 243 -12.88 24.36 -29.83
N TYR A 244 -13.25 24.50 -28.56
CA TYR A 244 -14.58 24.90 -28.09
C TYR A 244 -14.47 25.68 -26.80
N GLU A 245 -15.49 26.42 -26.47
CA GLU A 245 -15.77 27.00 -25.15
C GLU A 245 -17.24 26.73 -24.83
N SER A 246 -17.53 26.15 -23.70
CA SER A 246 -18.87 25.80 -23.23
C SER A 246 -19.09 26.35 -21.83
N GLU A 247 -20.02 27.25 -21.65
CA GLU A 247 -20.47 27.71 -20.36
C GLU A 247 -21.33 26.61 -19.71
N VAL A 248 -21.01 26.24 -18.48
CA VAL A 248 -21.75 25.26 -17.68
C VAL A 248 -22.09 25.86 -16.31
N GLN A 249 -23.25 25.50 -15.78
CA GLN A 249 -23.64 25.95 -14.45
C GLN A 249 -23.02 25.08 -13.36
N TYR A 250 -22.79 23.79 -13.64
CA TYR A 250 -22.25 22.82 -12.69
C TYR A 250 -21.12 22.05 -13.33
N TRP A 251 -19.95 22.02 -12.68
CA TRP A 251 -18.77 21.29 -13.15
C TRP A 251 -18.24 20.38 -12.03
N MET A 252 -18.11 19.09 -12.29
CA MET A 252 -17.72 18.05 -11.36
C MET A 252 -16.71 17.09 -12.02
N PRO A 253 -15.41 17.49 -12.14
CA PRO A 253 -14.37 16.67 -12.80
C PRO A 253 -13.93 15.49 -11.96
N PHE A 254 -13.63 14.34 -12.62
CA PHE A 254 -13.19 13.12 -11.97
C PHE A 254 -12.06 12.38 -12.70
N ASP A 255 -11.82 12.67 -14.02
CA ASP A 255 -10.78 12.03 -14.81
C ASP A 255 -10.12 13.06 -15.73
N GLY A 256 -9.01 13.66 -15.31
CA GLY A 256 -8.32 14.72 -16.05
C GLY A 256 -9.26 15.88 -16.39
N GLY A 257 -9.59 16.01 -17.66
CA GLY A 257 -10.56 17.00 -18.17
C GLY A 257 -11.98 16.47 -18.35
N ILE A 258 -12.25 15.24 -17.90
CA ILE A 258 -13.57 14.59 -17.98
C ILE A 258 -14.30 14.77 -16.66
N GLY A 259 -15.59 15.07 -16.69
CA GLY A 259 -16.43 15.25 -15.52
C GLY A 259 -17.91 15.27 -15.87
N PHE A 260 -18.75 15.33 -14.84
CA PHE A 260 -20.17 15.59 -14.98
C PHE A 260 -20.41 17.09 -15.13
N HIS A 261 -21.32 17.47 -16.01
CA HIS A 261 -21.79 18.85 -16.14
C HIS A 261 -23.16 18.91 -16.80
N ASP A 262 -23.87 20.02 -16.61
CA ASP A 262 -25.12 20.33 -17.31
C ASP A 262 -24.86 20.58 -18.80
N ALA A 263 -25.80 20.20 -19.65
CA ALA A 263 -25.74 20.43 -21.09
C ALA A 263 -27.05 21.00 -21.60
N SER A 264 -27.26 22.30 -21.32
CA SER A 264 -28.47 23.05 -21.70
C SER A 264 -28.70 23.16 -23.22
N TRP A 265 -27.71 22.80 -24.01
CA TRP A 265 -27.78 22.78 -25.50
C TRP A 265 -28.30 21.45 -26.07
N ARG A 266 -28.65 20.48 -25.19
CA ARG A 266 -29.21 19.18 -25.59
C ARG A 266 -30.66 19.07 -25.15
N ASP A 267 -31.50 18.60 -26.06
CA ASP A 267 -32.91 18.34 -25.80
C ASP A 267 -33.17 16.87 -25.36
N GLU A 268 -32.22 15.96 -25.70
CA GLU A 268 -32.34 14.53 -25.43
C GLU A 268 -31.07 13.97 -24.78
N PHE A 269 -31.25 12.97 -23.93
CA PHE A 269 -30.20 12.26 -23.21
C PHE A 269 -30.45 10.75 -23.26
N GLY A 270 -29.40 9.94 -23.06
CA GLY A 270 -29.48 8.48 -23.10
C GLY A 270 -29.42 7.90 -24.52
N GLY A 271 -29.67 6.59 -24.60
CA GLY A 271 -29.72 5.84 -25.87
C GLY A 271 -28.44 5.90 -26.69
N ASP A 272 -28.56 5.88 -28.00
CA ASP A 272 -27.44 5.75 -28.94
C ASP A 272 -26.80 7.11 -29.36
N ILE A 273 -27.17 8.20 -28.68
CA ILE A 273 -26.67 9.56 -29.07
C ILE A 273 -25.14 9.60 -28.99
N TYR A 274 -24.53 8.96 -28.01
CA TYR A 274 -23.07 8.96 -27.81
C TYR A 274 -22.27 8.31 -28.97
N LEU A 275 -22.89 7.45 -29.77
CA LEU A 275 -22.21 6.75 -30.85
C LEU A 275 -21.67 7.75 -31.93
N THR A 276 -22.40 8.81 -32.21
CA THR A 276 -22.06 9.80 -33.25
C THR A 276 -22.22 11.26 -32.82
N GLY A 277 -23.05 11.53 -31.80
CA GLY A 277 -23.37 12.86 -31.29
C GLY A 277 -22.90 13.10 -29.83
N GLY A 278 -21.95 12.29 -29.33
CA GLY A 278 -21.40 12.39 -27.99
C GLY A 278 -20.59 13.66 -27.72
N SER A 279 -20.16 13.82 -26.50
CA SER A 279 -19.30 14.91 -26.01
C SER A 279 -17.82 14.72 -26.41
N HIS A 280 -16.92 15.54 -25.87
CA HIS A 280 -15.46 15.36 -25.97
C HIS A 280 -14.90 14.52 -24.80
N GLY A 281 -15.72 13.65 -24.19
CA GLY A 281 -15.36 12.76 -23.09
C GLY A 281 -16.20 12.96 -21.82
N CYS A 282 -16.72 14.16 -21.59
CA CYS A 282 -17.53 14.49 -20.42
C CYS A 282 -18.89 13.78 -20.42
N ILE A 283 -19.44 13.61 -19.24
CA ILE A 283 -20.80 13.12 -18.99
C ILE A 283 -21.75 14.33 -18.98
N ASN A 284 -22.51 14.49 -20.06
CA ASN A 284 -23.50 15.54 -20.23
C ASN A 284 -24.81 15.14 -19.54
N LEU A 285 -25.25 15.91 -18.58
CA LEU A 285 -26.49 15.68 -17.83
C LEU A 285 -27.59 16.68 -18.20
N PRO A 286 -28.86 16.30 -18.07
CA PRO A 286 -29.95 17.27 -18.04
C PRO A 286 -29.67 18.35 -16.97
N PRO A 287 -29.94 19.66 -17.23
CA PRO A 287 -29.60 20.73 -16.29
C PRO A 287 -30.13 20.53 -14.87
N ASP A 288 -31.38 20.09 -14.73
CA ASP A 288 -31.99 19.86 -13.43
C ASP A 288 -31.30 18.69 -12.68
N ASN A 289 -30.93 17.61 -13.41
CA ASN A 289 -30.25 16.47 -12.83
C ASN A 289 -28.80 16.83 -12.45
N ALA A 290 -28.11 17.65 -13.26
CA ALA A 290 -26.78 18.15 -12.91
C ALA A 290 -26.80 19.01 -11.64
N ALA A 291 -27.85 19.83 -11.43
CA ALA A 291 -28.05 20.60 -10.22
C ALA A 291 -28.21 19.69 -8.99
N VAL A 292 -29.07 18.68 -9.09
CA VAL A 292 -29.28 17.71 -7.98
C VAL A 292 -27.98 16.97 -7.69
N LEU A 293 -27.30 16.42 -8.71
CA LEU A 293 -26.04 15.70 -8.51
C LEU A 293 -24.97 16.61 -7.87
N TYR A 294 -24.87 17.87 -8.32
CA TYR A 294 -23.92 18.83 -7.76
C TYR A 294 -24.13 19.05 -6.27
N ASP A 295 -25.38 19.10 -5.81
CA ASP A 295 -25.70 19.31 -4.40
C ASP A 295 -25.35 18.09 -3.54
N ILE A 296 -25.61 16.88 -4.03
CA ILE A 296 -25.50 15.64 -3.23
C ILE A 296 -24.16 14.90 -3.36
N ILE A 297 -23.42 15.06 -4.48
CA ILE A 297 -22.15 14.35 -4.70
C ILE A 297 -21.09 14.80 -3.70
N GLN A 298 -20.37 13.84 -3.11
CA GLN A 298 -19.34 14.06 -2.11
C GLN A 298 -17.94 13.80 -2.67
N TYR A 299 -16.94 14.47 -2.09
CA TYR A 299 -15.53 14.20 -2.42
C TYR A 299 -15.15 12.78 -1.98
N GLY A 300 -14.32 12.12 -2.80
CA GLY A 300 -13.84 10.78 -2.52
C GLY A 300 -14.83 9.65 -2.85
N VAL A 301 -16.07 9.96 -3.26
CA VAL A 301 -17.01 8.95 -3.74
C VAL A 301 -16.43 8.28 -5.00
N PRO A 302 -16.34 6.93 -5.05
CA PRO A 302 -15.92 6.22 -6.24
C PRO A 302 -16.93 6.42 -7.39
N ILE A 303 -16.39 6.67 -8.59
CA ILE A 303 -17.14 6.79 -9.83
C ILE A 303 -16.70 5.65 -10.73
N VAL A 304 -17.57 4.67 -10.93
CA VAL A 304 -17.30 3.42 -11.66
C VAL A 304 -17.86 3.55 -13.06
N CYS A 305 -16.99 3.76 -14.06
CA CYS A 305 -17.36 3.87 -15.45
C CYS A 305 -17.06 2.57 -16.20
N PHE A 306 -18.00 2.04 -16.95
CA PHE A 306 -17.84 0.81 -17.73
C PHE A 306 -18.76 0.79 -18.96
N TYR A 307 -18.42 -0.09 -19.93
CA TYR A 307 -19.21 -0.36 -21.12
C TYR A 307 -19.95 -1.69 -21.05
#